data_f3f4c526426d3bb954a0bee39bb25be2
#
_entry.id   f3f4c526426d3bb954a0bee39bb25be2
#
_cell.length_a   1.000
_cell.length_b   1.000
_cell.length_c   1.000
_cell.angle_alpha   90.00
_cell.angle_beta   90.00
_cell.angle_gamma   90.00
#
_symmetry.space_group_name_H-M   'P 1'
#
loop_
_entity.id
_entity.type
_entity.pdbx_description
1 polymer ?
#
loop_
_entity_poly.entity_id
_entity_poly.type
_entity_poly.pdbx_seq_one_letter_code
_entity_poly.pdbx_strand_id
1 'polypeptide(L)'
;DTLEDFNAWQLEQMTFAETQAIPPANLVAGESLYPVCSGCHGQNGEGNVALNSPKLTGMSSWYLEQQLHNFKKGIRGSHPDDIYGQQMVGIANMLVDDAAIRDVSAYIASFAYTPSDSIAIGNVKRGEKLWTTCGTCHGMEGQGNYATHSPKLSGQEDWYVRRQLEHFKKGIRGAHADDRFGHQMM
;
A
#
# COMPACT_ATOMS: atom_id res chain seq x y z
N ASP A 1 23.48 -6.20 21.30
CA ASP A 1 22.20 -5.66 20.87
C ASP A 1 22.42 -5.04 19.49
N THR A 2 21.93 -5.69 18.46
CA THR A 2 22.07 -5.26 17.07
C THR A 2 20.80 -4.50 16.64
N LEU A 3 20.89 -3.76 15.51
CA LEU A 3 19.73 -3.13 14.88
C LEU A 3 18.66 -4.17 14.51
N GLU A 4 19.04 -5.40 14.22
CA GLU A 4 18.15 -6.51 13.96
C GLU A 4 17.37 -6.93 15.21
N ASP A 5 18.04 -6.99 16.38
CA ASP A 5 17.40 -7.30 17.66
C ASP A 5 16.41 -6.20 18.07
N PHE A 6 16.74 -4.94 17.81
CA PHE A 6 15.83 -3.83 18.08
C PHE A 6 14.61 -3.83 17.17
N ASN A 7 14.80 -4.11 15.90
CA ASN A 7 13.69 -4.22 14.94
C ASN A 7 12.80 -5.43 15.24
N ALA A 8 13.39 -6.57 15.62
CA ALA A 8 12.66 -7.76 16.05
C ALA A 8 11.86 -7.50 17.32
N TRP A 9 12.46 -6.84 18.32
CA TRP A 9 11.78 -6.45 19.55
C TRP A 9 10.63 -5.45 19.29
N GLN A 10 10.84 -4.44 18.44
CA GLN A 10 9.76 -3.51 18.06
C GLN A 10 8.60 -4.25 17.37
N LEU A 11 8.92 -5.16 16.45
CA LEU A 11 7.91 -5.95 15.75
C LEU A 11 7.14 -6.84 16.72
N GLU A 12 7.80 -7.44 17.71
CA GLU A 12 7.20 -8.28 18.74
C GLU A 12 6.28 -7.46 19.67
N GLN A 13 6.71 -6.28 20.12
CA GLN A 13 5.87 -5.38 20.93
C GLN A 13 4.65 -4.86 20.18
N MET A 14 4.80 -4.61 18.90
CA MET A 14 3.71 -4.15 18.04
C MET A 14 2.71 -5.26 17.75
N THR A 15 3.19 -6.48 17.45
CA THR A 15 2.32 -7.66 17.28
C THR A 15 1.55 -7.98 18.56
N PHE A 16 2.18 -7.82 19.72
CA PHE A 16 1.54 -8.08 21.00
C PHE A 16 0.45 -7.06 21.37
N ALA A 17 0.69 -5.78 21.10
CA ALA A 17 -0.29 -4.71 21.34
C ALA A 17 -1.48 -4.77 20.36
N GLU A 18 -1.22 -5.12 19.11
CA GLU A 18 -2.23 -5.25 18.07
C GLU A 18 -3.08 -6.51 18.21
N THR A 19 -2.50 -7.64 18.59
CA THR A 19 -3.23 -8.91 18.76
C THR A 19 -4.22 -8.90 19.91
N GLN A 20 -4.09 -7.98 20.88
CA GLN A 20 -5.03 -7.87 21.99
C GLN A 20 -6.24 -6.97 21.72
N ALA A 21 -6.15 -6.05 20.75
CA ALA A 21 -7.17 -5.01 20.50
C ALA A 21 -8.00 -5.24 19.23
N ILE A 22 -7.51 -6.01 18.27
CA ILE A 22 -8.15 -6.18 16.95
C ILE A 22 -8.46 -7.68 16.74
N PRO A 23 -9.71 -8.04 16.44
CA PRO A 23 -10.05 -9.42 16.10
C PRO A 23 -9.20 -9.93 14.94
N PRO A 24 -8.77 -11.20 14.94
CA PRO A 24 -8.01 -11.76 13.83
C PRO A 24 -8.83 -11.68 12.54
N ALA A 25 -8.15 -11.43 11.41
CA ALA A 25 -8.79 -11.36 10.12
C ALA A 25 -9.35 -12.73 9.70
N ASN A 26 -10.52 -12.72 9.08
CA ASN A 26 -11.16 -13.90 8.51
C ASN A 26 -10.81 -14.02 7.02
N LEU A 27 -9.88 -14.90 6.67
CA LEU A 27 -9.42 -15.08 5.30
C LEU A 27 -10.52 -15.60 4.36
N VAL A 28 -11.45 -16.42 4.86
CA VAL A 28 -12.59 -16.94 4.07
C VAL A 28 -13.56 -15.80 3.71
N ALA A 29 -13.82 -14.90 4.66
CA ALA A 29 -14.61 -13.71 4.38
C ALA A 29 -13.87 -12.79 3.39
N GLY A 30 -12.56 -12.59 3.56
CA GLY A 30 -11.71 -11.83 2.63
C GLY A 30 -11.72 -12.39 1.21
N GLU A 31 -11.64 -13.72 1.07
CA GLU A 31 -11.75 -14.42 -0.21
C GLU A 31 -13.09 -14.12 -0.91
N SER A 32 -14.19 -14.17 -0.17
CA SER A 32 -15.52 -13.89 -0.71
C SER A 32 -15.72 -12.43 -1.17
N LEU A 33 -14.95 -11.49 -0.62
CA LEU A 33 -14.96 -10.07 -0.96
C LEU A 33 -14.05 -9.74 -2.16
N TYR A 34 -12.99 -10.53 -2.39
CA TYR A 34 -11.97 -10.24 -3.40
C TYR A 34 -12.46 -10.17 -4.86
N PRO A 35 -13.51 -10.89 -5.31
CA PRO A 35 -13.99 -10.80 -6.68
C PRO A 35 -14.25 -9.38 -7.19
N VAL A 36 -14.65 -8.46 -6.32
CA VAL A 36 -14.83 -7.03 -6.66
C VAL A 36 -13.51 -6.37 -7.05
N CYS A 37 -12.40 -6.80 -6.47
CA CYS A 37 -11.06 -6.27 -6.69
C CYS A 37 -10.39 -6.91 -7.91
N SER A 38 -10.63 -8.22 -8.11
CA SER A 38 -9.94 -9.04 -9.10
C SER A 38 -10.19 -8.59 -10.54
N GLY A 39 -11.36 -7.99 -10.82
CA GLY A 39 -11.69 -7.48 -12.16
C GLY A 39 -10.70 -6.42 -12.68
N CYS A 40 -10.08 -5.66 -11.77
CA CYS A 40 -9.09 -4.65 -12.12
C CYS A 40 -7.67 -5.05 -11.70
N HIS A 41 -7.50 -5.64 -10.51
CA HIS A 41 -6.19 -5.95 -9.94
C HIS A 41 -5.66 -7.35 -10.29
N GLY A 42 -6.42 -8.14 -11.06
CA GLY A 42 -6.07 -9.51 -11.43
C GLY A 42 -6.51 -10.54 -10.38
N GLN A 43 -6.58 -11.80 -10.79
CA GLN A 43 -7.11 -12.90 -9.94
C GLN A 43 -6.22 -13.17 -8.72
N ASN A 44 -4.93 -12.91 -8.84
CA ASN A 44 -3.94 -13.11 -7.78
C ASN A 44 -3.30 -11.78 -7.33
N GLY A 45 -3.94 -10.64 -7.61
CA GLY A 45 -3.42 -9.33 -7.25
C GLY A 45 -2.18 -8.90 -8.03
N GLU A 46 -1.97 -9.46 -9.21
CA GLU A 46 -0.81 -9.18 -10.07
C GLU A 46 -0.81 -7.80 -10.72
N GLY A 47 -1.95 -7.10 -10.67
CA GLY A 47 -2.14 -5.80 -11.30
C GLY A 47 -2.53 -5.88 -12.78
N ASN A 48 -2.89 -4.74 -13.34
CA ASN A 48 -3.22 -4.61 -14.77
C ASN A 48 -2.87 -3.20 -15.27
N VAL A 49 -1.77 -3.10 -16.01
CA VAL A 49 -1.26 -1.82 -16.56
C VAL A 49 -2.27 -1.18 -17.51
N ALA A 50 -2.97 -1.97 -18.34
CA ALA A 50 -3.95 -1.45 -19.28
C ALA A 50 -5.15 -0.79 -18.58
N LEU A 51 -5.52 -1.27 -17.38
CA LEU A 51 -6.56 -0.70 -16.54
C LEU A 51 -6.01 0.33 -15.53
N ASN A 52 -4.70 0.59 -15.55
CA ASN A 52 -4.03 1.45 -14.58
C ASN A 52 -4.21 0.98 -13.11
N SER A 53 -4.40 -0.30 -12.92
CA SER A 53 -4.61 -0.94 -11.63
C SER A 53 -3.30 -1.55 -11.13
N PRO A 54 -2.74 -1.04 -10.02
CA PRO A 54 -1.45 -1.50 -9.54
C PRO A 54 -1.55 -2.90 -8.96
N LYS A 55 -0.41 -3.55 -8.93
CA LYS A 55 -0.17 -4.80 -8.22
C LYS A 55 -0.42 -4.64 -6.73
N LEU A 56 -1.06 -5.63 -6.14
CA LEU A 56 -1.37 -5.72 -4.72
C LEU A 56 -0.49 -6.75 -3.99
N THR A 57 0.03 -7.76 -4.71
CA THR A 57 0.87 -8.80 -4.11
C THR A 57 2.15 -8.24 -3.49
N GLY A 58 2.53 -8.78 -2.34
CA GLY A 58 3.70 -8.35 -1.60
C GLY A 58 3.53 -7.06 -0.80
N MET A 59 2.33 -6.46 -0.81
CA MET A 59 1.99 -5.37 0.10
C MET A 59 1.57 -5.93 1.46
N SER A 60 1.89 -5.18 2.53
CA SER A 60 1.47 -5.52 3.88
C SER A 60 -0.02 -5.30 4.06
N SER A 61 -0.69 -6.17 4.82
CA SER A 61 -2.13 -6.06 5.13
C SER A 61 -2.47 -4.71 5.76
N TRP A 62 -1.67 -4.23 6.71
CA TRP A 62 -1.88 -2.93 7.36
C TRP A 62 -1.90 -1.76 6.37
N TYR A 63 -1.05 -1.81 5.33
CA TYR A 63 -1.01 -0.74 4.33
C TYR A 63 -2.21 -0.81 3.38
N LEU A 64 -2.61 -2.01 2.96
CA LEU A 64 -3.82 -2.22 2.17
C LEU A 64 -5.06 -1.71 2.92
N GLU A 65 -5.19 -2.09 4.19
CA GLU A 65 -6.26 -1.65 5.09
C GLU A 65 -6.28 -0.13 5.22
N GLN A 66 -5.12 0.50 5.52
CA GLN A 66 -5.01 1.96 5.59
C GLN A 66 -5.44 2.64 4.29
N GLN A 67 -5.03 2.11 3.13
CA GLN A 67 -5.39 2.72 1.85
C GLN A 67 -6.89 2.57 1.54
N LEU A 68 -7.50 1.43 1.85
CA LEU A 68 -8.94 1.23 1.70
C LEU A 68 -9.73 2.18 2.60
N HIS A 69 -9.31 2.37 3.86
CA HIS A 69 -9.88 3.38 4.74
C HIS A 69 -9.71 4.80 4.19
N ASN A 70 -8.54 5.13 3.67
CA ASN A 70 -8.28 6.45 3.09
C ASN A 70 -9.17 6.72 1.87
N PHE A 71 -9.39 5.74 1.02
CA PHE A 71 -10.33 5.86 -0.10
C PHE A 71 -11.78 5.99 0.40
N LYS A 72 -12.20 5.15 1.33
CA LYS A 72 -13.56 5.17 1.89
C LYS A 72 -13.91 6.49 2.58
N LYS A 73 -12.93 7.11 3.25
CA LYS A 73 -13.07 8.39 3.94
C LYS A 73 -12.83 9.61 3.03
N GLY A 74 -12.52 9.42 1.76
CA GLY A 74 -12.18 10.50 0.84
C GLY A 74 -10.84 11.20 1.15
N ILE A 75 -10.01 10.62 2.02
CA ILE A 75 -8.66 11.12 2.32
C ILE A 75 -7.76 10.95 1.10
N ARG A 76 -8.01 9.90 0.31
CA ARG A 76 -7.35 9.58 -0.95
C ARG A 76 -8.41 9.40 -2.04
N GLY A 77 -8.11 9.86 -3.26
CA GLY A 77 -9.01 9.71 -4.41
C GLY A 77 -10.10 10.78 -4.50
N SER A 78 -10.13 11.79 -3.63
CA SER A 78 -11.09 12.90 -3.68
C SER A 78 -10.66 14.04 -4.62
N HIS A 79 -9.37 14.11 -4.99
CA HIS A 79 -8.89 15.15 -5.90
C HIS A 79 -9.45 14.93 -7.31
N PRO A 80 -9.93 15.98 -8.02
CA PRO A 80 -10.52 15.85 -9.36
C PRO A 80 -9.57 15.23 -10.41
N ASP A 81 -8.27 15.41 -10.26
CA ASP A 81 -7.27 14.85 -11.16
C ASP A 81 -6.86 13.40 -10.81
N ASP A 82 -7.34 12.83 -9.69
CA ASP A 82 -7.09 11.44 -9.31
C ASP A 82 -8.17 10.50 -9.82
N ILE A 83 -8.33 10.41 -11.14
CA ILE A 83 -9.39 9.63 -11.81
C ILE A 83 -9.39 8.16 -11.32
N TYR A 84 -8.23 7.55 -11.18
CA TYR A 84 -8.11 6.15 -10.72
C TYR A 84 -8.35 6.02 -9.22
N GLY A 85 -7.97 7.02 -8.43
CA GLY A 85 -8.30 7.08 -7.02
C GLY A 85 -9.81 7.20 -6.80
N GLN A 86 -10.52 7.98 -7.62
CA GLN A 86 -11.99 8.07 -7.56
C GLN A 86 -12.67 6.73 -7.81
N GLN A 87 -12.14 5.91 -8.73
CA GLN A 87 -12.65 4.55 -8.93
C GLN A 87 -12.48 3.70 -7.65
N MET A 88 -11.32 3.84 -6.99
CA MET A 88 -11.07 3.13 -5.72
C MET A 88 -11.95 3.63 -4.58
N VAL A 89 -12.34 4.90 -4.57
CA VAL A 89 -13.35 5.41 -3.62
C VAL A 89 -14.68 4.66 -3.79
N GLY A 90 -15.13 4.48 -5.04
CA GLY A 90 -16.33 3.71 -5.34
C GLY A 90 -16.25 2.27 -4.83
N ILE A 91 -15.13 1.59 -5.09
CA ILE A 91 -14.91 0.20 -4.65
C ILE A 91 -14.80 0.11 -3.11
N ALA A 92 -14.03 0.99 -2.47
CA ALA A 92 -13.88 0.97 -1.01
C ALA A 92 -15.21 1.20 -0.27
N ASN A 93 -16.12 1.97 -0.85
CA ASN A 93 -17.45 2.17 -0.28
C ASN A 93 -18.37 0.94 -0.36
N MET A 94 -18.04 -0.06 -1.17
CA MET A 94 -18.76 -1.34 -1.19
C MET A 94 -18.41 -2.23 0.02
N LEU A 95 -17.26 -2.00 0.68
CA LEU A 95 -16.87 -2.70 1.89
C LEU A 95 -17.69 -2.13 3.07
N VAL A 96 -18.55 -2.95 3.65
CA VAL A 96 -19.61 -2.49 4.57
C VAL A 96 -19.08 -1.94 5.88
N ASP A 97 -18.01 -2.52 6.42
CA ASP A 97 -17.43 -2.18 7.73
C ASP A 97 -15.91 -2.38 7.77
N ASP A 98 -15.32 -2.08 8.92
CA ASP A 98 -13.87 -2.21 9.15
C ASP A 98 -13.43 -3.69 9.14
N ALA A 99 -14.31 -4.63 9.52
CA ALA A 99 -14.02 -6.05 9.44
C ALA A 99 -13.84 -6.50 7.99
N ALA A 100 -14.72 -6.08 7.07
CA ALA A 100 -14.63 -6.37 5.65
C ALA A 100 -13.32 -5.81 5.04
N ILE A 101 -12.92 -4.59 5.43
CA ILE A 101 -11.66 -3.98 4.98
C ILE A 101 -10.46 -4.79 5.49
N ARG A 102 -10.43 -5.14 6.77
CA ARG A 102 -9.37 -5.95 7.38
C ARG A 102 -9.27 -7.33 6.72
N ASP A 103 -10.39 -8.01 6.56
CA ASP A 103 -10.46 -9.38 6.06
C ASP A 103 -9.97 -9.47 4.60
N VAL A 104 -10.43 -8.57 3.72
CA VAL A 104 -9.96 -8.53 2.33
C VAL A 104 -8.49 -8.10 2.22
N SER A 105 -8.03 -7.19 3.08
CA SER A 105 -6.63 -6.77 3.12
C SER A 105 -5.70 -7.91 3.54
N ALA A 106 -6.10 -8.69 4.54
CA ALA A 106 -5.36 -9.88 4.98
C ALA A 106 -5.36 -10.98 3.91
N TYR A 107 -6.49 -11.20 3.24
CA TYR A 107 -6.57 -12.16 2.13
C TYR A 107 -5.63 -11.77 0.99
N ILE A 108 -5.64 -10.52 0.55
CA ILE A 108 -4.72 -10.02 -0.49
C ILE A 108 -3.26 -10.15 -0.07
N ALA A 109 -2.95 -9.85 1.19
CA ALA A 109 -1.59 -9.98 1.72
C ALA A 109 -1.09 -11.43 1.77
N SER A 110 -1.99 -12.42 1.74
CA SER A 110 -1.66 -13.85 1.70
C SER A 110 -1.28 -14.36 0.30
N PHE A 111 -1.49 -13.57 -0.74
CA PHE A 111 -1.15 -13.98 -2.11
C PHE A 111 0.36 -14.19 -2.28
N ALA A 112 0.72 -15.22 -3.03
CA ALA A 112 2.11 -15.44 -3.39
C ALA A 112 2.68 -14.22 -4.13
N TYR A 113 3.85 -13.77 -3.67
CA TYR A 113 4.53 -12.65 -4.32
C TYR A 113 4.94 -13.00 -5.74
N THR A 114 4.55 -12.18 -6.69
CA THR A 114 4.96 -12.28 -8.09
C THR A 114 5.89 -11.11 -8.40
N PRO A 115 7.12 -11.32 -8.88
CA PRO A 115 7.98 -10.23 -9.34
C PRO A 115 7.29 -9.40 -10.43
N SER A 116 7.51 -8.09 -10.44
CA SER A 116 7.11 -7.27 -11.59
C SER A 116 8.25 -7.27 -12.60
N ASP A 117 7.90 -7.39 -13.88
CA ASP A 117 8.84 -7.12 -14.97
C ASP A 117 9.06 -5.60 -15.00
N SER A 118 10.07 -5.14 -14.27
CA SER A 118 10.42 -3.73 -14.25
C SER A 118 11.16 -3.38 -15.55
N ILE A 119 10.56 -2.51 -16.34
CA ILE A 119 11.25 -1.86 -17.46
C ILE A 119 11.76 -0.51 -16.94
N ALA A 120 12.93 -0.51 -16.31
CA ALA A 120 13.55 0.72 -15.82
C ALA A 120 13.84 1.68 -16.98
N ILE A 121 12.95 2.65 -17.20
CA ILE A 121 13.09 3.68 -18.24
C ILE A 121 14.02 4.81 -17.77
N GLY A 122 14.31 4.89 -16.47
CA GLY A 122 15.07 5.94 -15.83
C GLY A 122 16.59 5.70 -15.81
N ASN A 123 17.33 6.72 -15.39
CA ASN A 123 18.76 6.60 -15.10
C ASN A 123 18.95 5.95 -13.71
N VAL A 124 19.25 4.67 -13.69
CA VAL A 124 19.39 3.85 -12.46
C VAL A 124 20.43 4.42 -11.50
N LYS A 125 21.61 4.84 -11.99
CA LYS A 125 22.67 5.43 -11.15
C LYS A 125 22.24 6.74 -10.49
N ARG A 126 21.44 7.55 -11.17
CA ARG A 126 20.84 8.76 -10.57
C ARG A 126 19.76 8.39 -9.56
N GLY A 127 18.94 7.40 -9.90
CA GLY A 127 17.90 6.86 -9.00
C GLY A 127 18.49 6.35 -7.68
N GLU A 128 19.58 5.60 -7.75
CA GLU A 128 20.31 5.08 -6.58
C GLU A 128 20.75 6.20 -5.63
N LYS A 129 21.30 7.29 -6.17
CA LYS A 129 21.67 8.46 -5.37
C LYS A 129 20.47 9.14 -4.71
N LEU A 130 19.34 9.22 -5.38
CA LEU A 130 18.11 9.81 -4.85
C LEU A 130 17.46 8.88 -3.82
N TRP A 131 17.62 7.57 -3.98
CA TRP A 131 17.06 6.55 -3.11
C TRP A 131 17.54 6.67 -1.66
N THR A 132 18.73 7.18 -1.41
CA THR A 132 19.27 7.36 -0.04
C THR A 132 18.30 8.13 0.87
N THR A 133 17.60 9.13 0.34
CA THR A 133 16.58 9.88 1.09
C THR A 133 15.31 9.05 1.32
N CYS A 134 14.84 8.35 0.31
CA CYS A 134 13.62 7.53 0.40
C CYS A 134 13.84 6.32 1.32
N GLY A 135 15.03 5.71 1.25
CA GLY A 135 15.41 4.54 2.02
C GLY A 135 15.43 4.75 3.52
N THR A 136 15.57 5.99 4.01
CA THR A 136 15.51 6.29 5.45
C THR A 136 14.16 5.92 6.08
N CYS A 137 13.07 6.05 5.33
CA CYS A 137 11.73 5.69 5.78
C CYS A 137 11.29 4.34 5.22
N HIS A 138 11.52 4.10 3.91
CA HIS A 138 11.04 2.90 3.22
C HIS A 138 11.97 1.68 3.34
N GLY A 139 13.10 1.81 4.08
CA GLY A 139 14.15 0.80 4.16
C GLY A 139 15.08 0.85 2.95
N MET A 140 16.35 0.53 3.14
CA MET A 140 17.37 0.67 2.07
C MET A 140 17.11 -0.25 0.88
N GLU A 141 16.43 -1.37 1.10
CA GLU A 141 15.99 -2.30 0.06
C GLU A 141 14.53 -2.07 -0.38
N GLY A 142 13.89 -0.99 0.09
CA GLY A 142 12.50 -0.69 -0.19
C GLY A 142 11.50 -1.67 0.43
N GLN A 143 11.91 -2.37 1.48
CA GLN A 143 11.11 -3.39 2.17
C GLN A 143 9.94 -2.81 2.97
N GLY A 144 9.94 -1.49 3.20
CA GLY A 144 8.98 -0.80 4.03
C GLY A 144 9.37 -0.80 5.51
N ASN A 145 8.67 0.01 6.30
CA ASN A 145 8.83 0.11 7.74
C ASN A 145 7.51 0.49 8.39
N TYR A 146 6.96 -0.42 9.20
CA TYR A 146 5.68 -0.18 9.89
C TYR A 146 5.77 0.96 10.91
N ALA A 147 6.86 1.05 11.66
CA ALA A 147 7.02 2.09 12.69
C ALA A 147 6.96 3.53 12.13
N THR A 148 7.36 3.72 10.88
CA THR A 148 7.25 5.00 10.16
C THR A 148 6.01 5.07 9.25
N HIS A 149 5.17 4.03 9.25
CA HIS A 149 4.05 3.85 8.32
C HIS A 149 4.46 3.97 6.84
N SER A 150 5.68 3.57 6.53
CA SER A 150 6.24 3.63 5.18
C SER A 150 6.06 2.28 4.48
N PRO A 151 5.24 2.22 3.42
CA PRO A 151 4.96 0.95 2.74
C PRO A 151 6.18 0.40 2.01
N LYS A 152 6.14 -0.91 1.77
CA LYS A 152 7.06 -1.58 0.86
C LYS A 152 6.93 -1.01 -0.54
N LEU A 153 8.06 -0.70 -1.18
CA LEU A 153 8.16 -0.21 -2.54
C LEU A 153 8.84 -1.23 -3.47
N SER A 154 9.73 -2.07 -2.90
CA SER A 154 10.40 -3.10 -3.68
C SER A 154 9.39 -4.07 -4.29
N GLY A 155 9.56 -4.33 -5.59
CA GLY A 155 8.67 -5.20 -6.36
C GLY A 155 7.34 -4.58 -6.77
N GLN A 156 7.11 -3.29 -6.48
CA GLN A 156 6.00 -2.56 -7.06
C GLN A 156 6.35 -2.08 -8.47
N GLU A 157 5.35 -1.89 -9.30
CA GLU A 157 5.51 -1.45 -10.67
C GLU A 157 6.04 -0.02 -10.75
N ASP A 158 7.04 0.20 -11.57
CA ASP A 158 7.73 1.50 -11.73
C ASP A 158 6.79 2.62 -12.21
N TRP A 159 5.87 2.32 -13.14
CA TRP A 159 4.86 3.26 -13.62
C TRP A 159 3.94 3.74 -12.50
N TYR A 160 3.60 2.84 -11.57
CA TYR A 160 2.73 3.18 -10.44
C TYR A 160 3.49 4.00 -9.39
N VAL A 161 4.72 3.60 -9.04
CA VAL A 161 5.58 4.37 -8.12
C VAL A 161 5.79 5.79 -8.65
N ARG A 162 6.12 5.94 -9.94
CA ARG A 162 6.28 7.24 -10.59
C ARG A 162 5.00 8.07 -10.50
N ARG A 163 3.84 7.51 -10.83
CA ARG A 163 2.55 8.20 -10.72
C ARG A 163 2.30 8.69 -9.30
N GLN A 164 2.54 7.86 -8.30
CA GLN A 164 2.33 8.25 -6.92
C GLN A 164 3.25 9.40 -6.49
N LEU A 165 4.52 9.38 -6.88
CA LEU A 165 5.44 10.50 -6.63
C LEU A 165 4.97 11.79 -7.31
N GLU A 166 4.49 11.70 -8.54
CA GLU A 166 3.90 12.85 -9.25
C GLU A 166 2.65 13.38 -8.55
N HIS A 167 1.79 12.49 -8.03
CA HIS A 167 0.58 12.86 -7.29
C HIS A 167 0.94 13.55 -5.97
N PHE A 168 1.90 13.05 -5.21
CA PHE A 168 2.38 13.74 -4.01
C PHE A 168 2.95 15.12 -4.33
N LYS A 169 3.84 15.20 -5.32
CA LYS A 169 4.45 16.47 -5.74
C LYS A 169 3.43 17.52 -6.18
N LYS A 170 2.30 17.11 -6.75
CA LYS A 170 1.24 18.00 -7.25
C LYS A 170 0.13 18.27 -6.21
N GLY A 171 0.20 17.69 -5.03
CA GLY A 171 -0.84 17.78 -4.02
C GLY A 171 -2.13 17.03 -4.38
N ILE A 172 -2.08 16.12 -5.38
CA ILE A 172 -3.21 15.24 -5.74
C ILE A 172 -3.39 14.17 -4.67
N ARG A 173 -2.30 13.77 -4.02
CA ARG A 173 -2.24 12.83 -2.90
C ARG A 173 -1.43 13.44 -1.77
N GLY A 174 -1.81 13.20 -0.52
CA GLY A 174 -1.10 13.69 0.66
C GLY A 174 -1.55 15.07 1.15
N ALA A 175 -2.35 15.83 0.36
CA ALA A 175 -2.77 17.18 0.75
C ALA A 175 -3.97 17.21 1.71
N HIS A 176 -4.69 16.09 1.89
CA HIS A 176 -5.80 16.03 2.82
C HIS A 176 -5.30 16.16 4.27
N ALA A 177 -5.99 16.96 5.10
CA ALA A 177 -5.57 17.22 6.47
C ALA A 177 -5.38 15.96 7.33
N ASP A 178 -6.18 14.94 7.07
CA ASP A 178 -6.11 13.65 7.77
C ASP A 178 -5.11 12.65 7.16
N ASP A 179 -4.46 12.97 6.02
CA ASP A 179 -3.42 12.12 5.41
C ASP A 179 -2.04 12.41 6.03
N ARG A 180 -1.93 12.17 7.34
CA ARG A 180 -0.72 12.46 8.11
C ARG A 180 0.56 11.86 7.48
N PHE A 181 0.48 10.64 6.99
CA PHE A 181 1.65 9.94 6.41
C PHE A 181 1.86 10.30 4.94
N GLY A 182 0.78 10.49 4.17
CA GLY A 182 0.88 10.99 2.81
C GLY A 182 1.46 12.41 2.74
N HIS A 183 1.17 13.24 3.73
CA HIS A 183 1.73 14.59 3.80
C HIS A 183 3.27 14.61 3.88
N GLN A 184 3.88 13.60 4.50
CA GLN A 184 5.34 13.48 4.57
C GLN A 184 5.99 13.19 3.19
N MET A 185 5.19 12.73 2.23
CA MET A 185 5.64 12.42 0.87
C MET A 185 5.57 13.61 -0.09
N MET A 186 4.95 14.72 0.31
CA MET A 186 4.84 15.94 -0.47
C MET A 186 6.14 16.76 -0.44
#